data_78f0006238d8014092600928893f7714
#
_entry.id   78f0006238d8014092600928893f7714
#
_cell.length_a   1.000
_cell.length_b   1.000
_cell.length_c   1.000
_cell.angle_alpha   90.00
_cell.angle_beta   90.00
_cell.angle_gamma   90.00
#
_symmetry.space_group_name_H-M   'P 1'
#
loop_
_entity.id
_entity.type
_entity.pdbx_description
1 polymer ?
#
loop_
_entity_poly.entity_id
_entity_poly.type
_entity_poly.pdbx_seq_one_letter_code
_entity_poly.pdbx_strand_id
1 'polypeptide(L)'
;NSWMQTPTGFRLEDGVFFVESWWEVIFNPSFPYRLAHMFNASLLTAAFLIMGISAWRAMRGVDGPATWKVMRTGALMAAVLAPLQVWIGDLHGLNTLEHQPAKIAAMEGVWETERNAPLTLFGFPDEEQRTTHMAIKVPGLASLILTHEWDGELKGLNEFHGDHPPVAPVFWAFRVMVGIGV
;
A
#
# COMPACT_ATOMS: atom_id res chain seq x y z
N ASN A 1 5.93 -6.90 -12.39
CA ASN A 1 6.43 -6.37 -11.12
C ASN A 1 5.87 -7.13 -9.90
N SER A 2 4.67 -7.75 -9.99
CA SER A 2 4.13 -8.61 -8.93
C SER A 2 5.03 -9.83 -8.66
N TRP A 3 5.58 -10.45 -9.71
CA TRP A 3 6.49 -11.57 -9.61
C TRP A 3 7.71 -11.30 -8.72
N MET A 4 8.27 -10.10 -8.76
CA MET A 4 9.41 -9.72 -7.90
C MET A 4 9.06 -9.73 -6.40
N GLN A 5 7.77 -9.64 -6.05
CA GLN A 5 7.31 -9.67 -4.67
C GLN A 5 7.05 -11.08 -4.16
N THR A 6 6.52 -11.93 -5.03
CA THR A 6 6.17 -13.33 -4.76
C THR A 6 6.60 -14.19 -5.95
N PRO A 7 7.89 -14.45 -6.12
CA PRO A 7 8.39 -15.19 -7.27
C PRO A 7 7.95 -16.66 -7.21
N THR A 8 7.35 -17.14 -8.31
CA THR A 8 6.88 -18.51 -8.51
C THR A 8 7.12 -18.94 -9.95
N GLY A 9 7.01 -20.24 -10.27
CA GLY A 9 7.11 -20.77 -11.62
C GLY A 9 8.49 -20.69 -12.26
N PHE A 10 9.54 -20.69 -11.43
CA PHE A 10 10.93 -20.65 -11.89
C PHE A 10 11.80 -21.68 -11.16
N ARG A 11 12.96 -21.97 -11.75
CA ARG A 11 14.07 -22.65 -11.09
C ARG A 11 15.31 -21.74 -11.13
N LEU A 12 16.17 -21.89 -10.14
CA LEU A 12 17.43 -21.17 -10.06
C LEU A 12 18.58 -22.14 -10.34
N GLU A 13 19.34 -21.92 -11.42
CA GLU A 13 20.53 -22.68 -11.78
C GLU A 13 21.69 -21.70 -11.97
N ASP A 14 22.78 -21.91 -11.27
CA ASP A 14 24.00 -21.09 -11.33
C ASP A 14 23.75 -19.56 -11.19
N GLY A 15 22.77 -19.18 -10.36
CA GLY A 15 22.41 -17.78 -10.14
C GLY A 15 21.55 -17.15 -11.25
N VAL A 16 21.11 -17.96 -12.23
CA VAL A 16 20.23 -17.51 -13.33
C VAL A 16 18.83 -18.10 -13.14
N PHE A 17 17.82 -17.24 -13.31
CA PHE A 17 16.42 -17.66 -13.25
C PHE A 17 15.97 -18.24 -14.59
N PHE A 18 15.47 -19.47 -14.59
CA PHE A 18 14.85 -20.12 -15.73
C PHE A 18 13.35 -20.28 -15.47
N VAL A 19 12.53 -19.89 -16.44
CA VAL A 19 11.07 -20.04 -16.34
C VAL A 19 10.68 -21.51 -16.55
N GLU A 20 9.94 -22.07 -15.60
CA GLU A 20 9.34 -23.40 -15.69
C GLU A 20 7.86 -23.34 -16.09
N SER A 21 7.13 -22.35 -15.55
CA SER A 21 5.71 -22.18 -15.81
C SER A 21 5.37 -20.71 -16.00
N TRP A 22 5.12 -20.32 -17.25
CA TRP A 22 4.66 -18.95 -17.55
C TRP A 22 3.35 -18.59 -16.86
N TRP A 23 2.49 -19.57 -16.64
CA TRP A 23 1.23 -19.36 -15.93
C TRP A 23 1.47 -18.91 -14.48
N GLU A 24 2.32 -19.62 -13.76
CA GLU A 24 2.67 -19.29 -12.38
C GLU A 24 3.48 -17.99 -12.25
N VAL A 25 4.35 -17.70 -13.23
CA VAL A 25 5.08 -16.43 -13.28
C VAL A 25 4.12 -15.25 -13.41
N ILE A 26 3.12 -15.35 -14.28
CA ILE A 26 2.15 -14.27 -14.54
C ILE A 26 1.14 -14.18 -13.38
N PHE A 27 0.53 -15.31 -13.00
CA PHE A 27 -0.51 -15.38 -11.97
C PHE A 27 0.06 -15.77 -10.60
N ASN A 28 1.18 -15.15 -10.24
CA ASN A 28 1.76 -15.30 -8.90
C ASN A 28 0.82 -14.78 -7.78
N PRO A 29 1.04 -15.15 -6.52
CA PRO A 29 0.14 -14.80 -5.40
C PRO A 29 -0.15 -13.31 -5.24
N SER A 30 0.79 -12.42 -5.63
CA SER A 30 0.61 -10.97 -5.53
C SER A 30 -0.07 -10.34 -6.75
N PHE A 31 -0.19 -11.06 -7.87
CA PHE A 31 -0.70 -10.50 -9.12
C PHE A 31 -2.15 -10.00 -9.03
N PRO A 32 -3.14 -10.78 -8.54
CA PRO A 32 -4.53 -10.36 -8.55
C PRO A 32 -4.76 -9.11 -7.68
N TYR A 33 -4.13 -9.03 -6.51
CA TYR A 33 -4.25 -7.86 -5.62
C TYR A 33 -3.65 -6.61 -6.24
N ARG A 34 -2.47 -6.73 -6.84
CA ARG A 34 -1.79 -5.60 -7.49
C ARG A 34 -2.51 -5.13 -8.74
N LEU A 35 -3.01 -6.05 -9.56
CA LEU A 35 -3.79 -5.70 -10.74
C LEU A 35 -5.07 -4.96 -10.35
N ALA A 36 -5.85 -5.51 -9.42
CA ALA A 36 -7.09 -4.91 -8.96
C ALA A 36 -6.85 -3.53 -8.35
N HIS A 37 -5.84 -3.40 -7.46
CA HIS A 37 -5.47 -2.14 -6.82
C HIS A 37 -5.08 -1.06 -7.83
N MET A 38 -4.20 -1.39 -8.78
CA MET A 38 -3.73 -0.44 -9.81
C MET A 38 -4.83 -0.06 -10.80
N PHE A 39 -5.66 -1.01 -11.19
CA PHE A 39 -6.78 -0.74 -12.09
C PHE A 39 -7.79 0.21 -11.45
N ASN A 40 -8.20 -0.08 -10.21
CA ASN A 40 -9.12 0.76 -9.46
C ASN A 40 -8.54 2.16 -9.19
N ALA A 41 -7.25 2.24 -8.82
CA ALA A 41 -6.54 3.50 -8.61
C ALA A 41 -6.50 4.36 -9.89
N SER A 42 -6.33 3.73 -11.06
CA SER A 42 -6.35 4.43 -12.35
C SER A 42 -7.72 5.04 -12.65
N LEU A 43 -8.80 4.29 -12.38
CA LEU A 43 -10.17 4.80 -12.53
C LEU A 43 -10.46 5.91 -11.53
N LEU A 44 -10.00 5.79 -10.30
CA LEU A 44 -10.15 6.81 -9.26
C LEU A 44 -9.41 8.10 -9.64
N THR A 45 -8.18 7.98 -10.15
CA THR A 45 -7.41 9.11 -10.67
C THR A 45 -8.15 9.81 -11.81
N ALA A 46 -8.71 9.06 -12.75
CA ALA A 46 -9.52 9.62 -13.83
C ALA A 46 -10.77 10.34 -13.31
N ALA A 47 -11.45 9.77 -12.30
CA ALA A 47 -12.61 10.38 -11.67
C ALA A 47 -12.28 11.74 -11.04
N PHE A 48 -11.20 11.83 -10.26
CA PHE A 48 -10.73 13.08 -9.66
C PHE A 48 -10.26 14.09 -10.71
N LEU A 49 -9.60 13.64 -11.77
CA LEU A 49 -9.15 14.50 -12.86
C LEU A 49 -10.33 15.19 -13.54
N ILE A 50 -11.37 14.43 -13.94
CA ILE A 50 -12.55 15.02 -14.59
C ILE A 50 -13.34 15.92 -13.64
N MET A 51 -13.41 15.59 -12.35
CA MET A 51 -13.98 16.48 -11.33
C MET A 51 -13.20 17.78 -11.21
N GLY A 52 -11.87 17.70 -11.07
CA GLY A 52 -11.01 18.85 -10.92
C GLY A 52 -11.08 19.80 -12.13
N ILE A 53 -11.02 19.26 -13.34
CA ILE A 53 -11.18 20.05 -14.57
C ILE A 53 -12.57 20.69 -14.63
N SER A 54 -13.62 19.97 -14.25
CA SER A 54 -14.99 20.51 -14.26
C SER A 54 -15.18 21.60 -13.23
N ALA A 55 -14.64 21.43 -12.02
CA ALA A 55 -14.65 22.44 -10.98
C ALA A 55 -13.87 23.71 -11.40
N TRP A 56 -12.69 23.54 -11.98
CA TRP A 56 -11.89 24.66 -12.50
C TRP A 56 -12.64 25.43 -13.61
N ARG A 57 -13.34 24.73 -14.53
CA ARG A 57 -14.17 25.37 -15.54
C ARG A 57 -15.33 26.16 -14.93
N ALA A 58 -16.02 25.59 -13.97
CA ALA A 58 -17.10 26.26 -13.26
C ALA A 58 -16.62 27.55 -12.56
N MET A 59 -15.48 27.49 -11.89
CA MET A 59 -14.83 28.68 -11.26
C MET A 59 -14.45 29.75 -12.29
N ARG A 60 -14.25 29.40 -13.55
CA ARG A 60 -13.98 30.33 -14.66
C ARG A 60 -15.23 30.83 -15.36
N GLY A 61 -16.43 30.56 -14.83
CA GLY A 61 -17.71 30.97 -15.40
C GLY A 61 -18.18 30.10 -16.59
N VAL A 62 -17.55 28.94 -16.80
CA VAL A 62 -17.98 27.94 -17.79
C VAL A 62 -18.75 26.84 -17.05
N ASP A 63 -19.91 27.21 -16.53
CA ASP A 63 -20.73 26.40 -15.60
C ASP A 63 -21.99 25.79 -16.21
N GLY A 64 -22.01 25.61 -17.54
CA GLY A 64 -23.12 25.03 -18.25
C GLY A 64 -23.50 23.60 -17.84
N PRO A 65 -24.68 23.10 -18.24
CA PRO A 65 -25.18 21.77 -17.85
C PRO A 65 -24.20 20.63 -18.12
N ALA A 66 -23.39 20.73 -19.16
CA ALA A 66 -22.36 19.73 -19.48
C ALA A 66 -21.26 19.67 -18.41
N THR A 67 -20.78 20.81 -17.90
CA THR A 67 -19.78 20.89 -16.86
C THR A 67 -20.25 20.20 -15.57
N TRP A 68 -21.48 20.49 -15.15
CA TRP A 68 -22.10 19.90 -13.96
C TRP A 68 -22.37 18.40 -14.13
N LYS A 69 -22.78 17.96 -15.33
CA LYS A 69 -23.00 16.55 -15.61
C LYS A 69 -21.69 15.75 -15.51
N VAL A 70 -20.61 16.26 -16.08
CA VAL A 70 -19.28 15.60 -16.03
C VAL A 70 -18.74 15.57 -14.59
N MET A 71 -18.88 16.69 -13.86
CA MET A 71 -18.45 16.75 -12.45
C MET A 71 -19.22 15.74 -11.59
N ARG A 72 -20.56 15.64 -11.77
CA ARG A 72 -21.38 14.66 -11.07
C ARG A 72 -20.98 13.22 -11.40
N THR A 73 -20.67 12.93 -12.67
CA THR A 73 -20.20 11.60 -13.06
C THR A 73 -18.92 11.25 -12.36
N GLY A 74 -17.92 12.14 -12.33
CA GLY A 74 -16.66 11.93 -11.60
C GLY A 74 -16.89 11.74 -10.09
N ALA A 75 -17.78 12.53 -9.48
CA ALA A 75 -18.12 12.40 -8.07
C ALA A 75 -18.77 11.05 -7.73
N LEU A 76 -19.70 10.58 -8.58
CA LEU A 76 -20.33 9.27 -8.40
C LEU A 76 -19.33 8.12 -8.58
N MET A 77 -18.44 8.24 -9.57
CA MET A 77 -17.34 7.28 -9.73
C MET A 77 -16.44 7.25 -8.49
N ALA A 78 -15.99 8.41 -8.02
CA ALA A 78 -15.14 8.50 -6.83
C ALA A 78 -15.83 7.95 -5.58
N ALA A 79 -17.12 8.21 -5.39
CA ALA A 79 -17.91 7.73 -4.25
C ALA A 79 -18.00 6.19 -4.19
N VAL A 80 -17.93 5.51 -5.33
CA VAL A 80 -17.92 4.04 -5.40
C VAL A 80 -16.49 3.49 -5.34
N LEU A 81 -15.59 4.10 -6.11
CA LEU A 81 -14.24 3.56 -6.28
C LEU A 81 -13.34 3.80 -5.05
N ALA A 82 -13.58 4.88 -4.27
CA ALA A 82 -12.75 5.15 -3.10
C ALA A 82 -12.95 4.13 -1.98
N PRO A 83 -14.16 3.77 -1.53
CA PRO A 83 -14.35 2.68 -0.59
C PRO A 83 -13.82 1.33 -1.11
N LEU A 84 -14.02 1.06 -2.41
CA LEU A 84 -13.47 -0.14 -3.05
C LEU A 84 -11.94 -0.16 -3.03
N GLN A 85 -11.30 1.00 -3.22
CA GLN A 85 -9.83 1.12 -3.15
C GLN A 85 -9.31 0.81 -1.74
N VAL A 86 -9.99 1.27 -0.70
CA VAL A 86 -9.64 0.96 0.69
C VAL A 86 -9.71 -0.55 0.92
N TRP A 87 -10.79 -1.18 0.51
CA TRP A 87 -10.98 -2.63 0.68
C TRP A 87 -9.93 -3.46 -0.10
N ILE A 88 -9.68 -3.12 -1.37
CA ILE A 88 -8.64 -3.78 -2.18
C ILE A 88 -7.25 -3.53 -1.57
N GLY A 89 -7.02 -2.33 -1.04
CA GLY A 89 -5.77 -1.95 -0.37
C GLY A 89 -5.52 -2.79 0.88
N ASP A 90 -6.55 -3.02 1.68
CA ASP A 90 -6.50 -3.89 2.85
C ASP A 90 -6.13 -5.33 2.48
N LEU A 91 -6.83 -5.93 1.51
CA LEU A 91 -6.51 -7.26 1.00
C LEU A 91 -5.07 -7.36 0.46
N HIS A 92 -4.57 -6.31 -0.18
CA HIS A 92 -3.19 -6.25 -0.65
C HIS A 92 -2.20 -6.13 0.52
N GLY A 93 -2.56 -5.41 1.57
CA GLY A 93 -1.79 -5.32 2.82
C GLY A 93 -1.63 -6.68 3.50
N LEU A 94 -2.73 -7.43 3.63
CA LEU A 94 -2.74 -8.80 4.18
C LEU A 94 -1.87 -9.76 3.36
N ASN A 95 -2.00 -9.72 2.03
CA ASN A 95 -1.13 -10.51 1.15
C ASN A 95 0.36 -10.14 1.31
N THR A 96 0.65 -8.86 1.54
CA THR A 96 2.03 -8.42 1.78
C THR A 96 2.52 -8.88 3.16
N LEU A 97 1.68 -8.85 4.18
CA LEU A 97 2.03 -9.35 5.52
C LEU A 97 2.38 -10.85 5.48
N GLU A 98 1.60 -11.65 4.74
CA GLU A 98 1.81 -13.09 4.61
C GLU A 98 3.14 -13.42 3.89
N HIS A 99 3.44 -12.73 2.79
CA HIS A 99 4.57 -13.08 1.92
C HIS A 99 5.83 -12.25 2.16
N GLN A 100 5.71 -11.06 2.76
CA GLN A 100 6.80 -10.12 2.98
C GLN A 100 6.69 -9.41 4.35
N PRO A 101 6.68 -10.14 5.47
CA PRO A 101 6.49 -9.53 6.78
C PRO A 101 7.60 -8.52 7.14
N ALA A 102 8.86 -8.74 6.72
CA ALA A 102 9.94 -7.78 6.90
C ALA A 102 9.66 -6.42 6.24
N LYS A 103 8.98 -6.42 5.09
CA LYS A 103 8.58 -5.20 4.40
C LYS A 103 7.50 -4.44 5.18
N ILE A 104 6.53 -5.15 5.75
CA ILE A 104 5.50 -4.55 6.61
C ILE A 104 6.16 -3.94 7.85
N ALA A 105 7.07 -4.65 8.52
CA ALA A 105 7.81 -4.13 9.64
C ALA A 105 8.59 -2.85 9.30
N ALA A 106 9.22 -2.80 8.11
CA ALA A 106 9.91 -1.62 7.62
C ALA A 106 8.95 -0.46 7.29
N MET A 107 7.79 -0.76 6.69
CA MET A 107 6.75 0.24 6.40
C MET A 107 6.21 0.88 7.68
N GLU A 108 6.02 0.10 8.74
CA GLU A 108 5.50 0.59 10.03
C GLU A 108 6.60 1.11 10.98
N GLY A 109 7.86 0.82 10.69
CA GLY A 109 9.00 1.18 11.55
C GLY A 109 8.96 0.44 12.89
N VAL A 110 8.50 -0.82 12.87
CA VAL A 110 8.43 -1.71 14.04
C VAL A 110 9.72 -2.50 14.13
N TRP A 111 10.48 -2.28 15.21
CA TRP A 111 11.79 -2.91 15.41
C TRP A 111 11.69 -4.21 16.22
N GLU A 112 10.89 -4.21 17.26
CA GLU A 112 10.65 -5.37 18.12
C GLU A 112 9.31 -6.03 17.80
N THR A 113 9.23 -7.34 17.92
CA THR A 113 7.96 -8.06 17.80
C THR A 113 7.06 -7.70 18.98
N GLU A 114 5.89 -7.17 18.68
CA GLU A 114 4.96 -6.73 19.70
C GLU A 114 3.51 -7.07 19.36
N ARG A 115 2.72 -7.28 20.40
CA ARG A 115 1.26 -7.38 20.30
C ARG A 115 0.66 -6.00 20.51
N ASN A 116 -0.53 -5.80 19.95
CA ASN A 116 -1.19 -4.50 20.00
C ASN A 116 -0.29 -3.38 19.45
N ALA A 117 0.41 -3.68 18.36
CA ALA A 117 1.40 -2.79 17.74
C ALA A 117 0.76 -1.45 17.34
N PRO A 118 1.39 -0.33 17.68
CA PRO A 118 0.87 0.98 17.31
C PRO A 118 1.15 1.29 15.85
N LEU A 119 0.19 1.97 15.20
CA LEU A 119 0.43 2.57 13.89
C LEU A 119 1.28 3.83 14.05
N THR A 120 2.45 3.85 13.43
CA THR A 120 3.31 5.01 13.41
C THR A 120 2.88 5.96 12.30
N LEU A 121 2.28 7.11 12.63
CA LEU A 121 1.87 8.11 11.64
C LEU A 121 3.05 8.90 11.10
N PHE A 122 3.99 9.25 11.99
CA PHE A 122 5.19 10.02 11.69
C PHE A 122 6.34 9.56 12.56
N GLY A 123 7.58 9.69 12.07
CA GLY A 123 8.78 9.37 12.84
C GLY A 123 10.01 9.30 11.95
N PHE A 124 11.18 9.21 12.55
CA PHE A 124 12.45 9.08 11.86
C PHE A 124 13.07 7.71 12.22
N PRO A 125 12.96 6.70 11.33
CA PRO A 125 13.61 5.41 11.56
C PRO A 125 15.12 5.56 11.53
N ASP A 126 15.78 4.98 12.52
CA ASP A 126 17.23 4.89 12.64
C ASP A 126 17.63 3.40 12.65
N GLU A 127 18.29 2.97 11.58
CA GLU A 127 18.69 1.57 11.41
C GLU A 127 19.90 1.20 12.31
N GLU A 128 20.75 2.18 12.63
CA GLU A 128 21.91 1.93 13.51
C GLU A 128 21.48 1.71 14.95
N GLN A 129 20.57 2.54 15.43
CA GLN A 129 20.02 2.45 16.79
C GLN A 129 18.83 1.50 16.91
N ARG A 130 18.32 0.99 15.79
CA ARG A 130 17.13 0.13 15.70
C ARG A 130 15.93 0.73 16.45
N THR A 131 15.67 1.98 16.18
CA THR A 131 14.58 2.73 16.81
C THR A 131 13.95 3.73 15.85
N THR A 132 12.75 4.21 16.17
CA THR A 132 12.09 5.27 15.43
C THR A 132 11.93 6.49 16.32
N HIS A 133 12.73 7.52 16.05
CA HIS A 133 12.74 8.76 16.82
C HIS A 133 11.52 9.64 16.52
N MET A 134 11.11 10.44 17.51
CA MET A 134 10.00 11.41 17.42
C MET A 134 8.72 10.79 16.85
N ALA A 135 8.48 9.53 17.17
CA ALA A 135 7.34 8.80 16.61
C ALA A 135 6.01 9.29 17.19
N ILE A 136 5.09 9.66 16.31
CA ILE A 136 3.68 9.87 16.62
C ILE A 136 2.96 8.56 16.33
N LYS A 137 2.47 7.91 17.38
CA LYS A 137 1.90 6.57 17.31
C LYS A 137 0.45 6.54 17.75
N VAL A 138 -0.38 5.75 17.05
CA VAL A 138 -1.76 5.43 17.48
C VAL A 138 -1.76 4.00 18.02
N PRO A 139 -1.99 3.80 19.33
CA PRO A 139 -1.89 2.49 19.96
C PRO A 139 -2.82 1.45 19.33
N GLY A 140 -2.33 0.23 19.11
CA GLY A 140 -3.10 -0.92 18.64
C GLY A 140 -3.58 -0.87 17.19
N LEU A 141 -3.48 0.28 16.54
CA LEU A 141 -4.09 0.46 15.22
C LEU A 141 -3.35 -0.31 14.11
N ALA A 142 -2.04 -0.50 14.22
CA ALA A 142 -1.31 -1.30 13.24
C ALA A 142 -1.71 -2.78 13.32
N SER A 143 -1.80 -3.35 14.53
CA SER A 143 -2.32 -4.71 14.71
C SER A 143 -3.74 -4.85 14.17
N LEU A 144 -4.64 -3.92 14.50
CA LEU A 144 -6.02 -3.97 14.04
C LEU A 144 -6.13 -3.94 12.50
N ILE A 145 -5.37 -3.10 11.83
CA ILE A 145 -5.40 -2.98 10.36
C ILE A 145 -4.75 -4.20 9.70
N LEU A 146 -3.61 -4.67 10.21
CA LEU A 146 -2.79 -5.67 9.54
C LEU A 146 -3.17 -7.11 9.90
N THR A 147 -3.81 -7.35 11.05
CA THR A 147 -4.21 -8.68 11.48
C THR A 147 -5.71 -8.84 11.66
N HIS A 148 -6.49 -7.75 11.58
CA HIS A 148 -7.91 -7.65 11.94
C HIS A 148 -8.20 -8.05 13.39
N GLU A 149 -7.15 -8.10 14.23
CA GLU A 149 -7.24 -8.37 15.66
C GLU A 149 -6.58 -7.24 16.44
N TRP A 150 -7.25 -6.77 17.50
CA TRP A 150 -6.72 -5.68 18.31
C TRP A 150 -5.40 -6.04 19.01
N ASP A 151 -5.26 -7.30 19.41
CA ASP A 151 -4.06 -7.86 20.06
C ASP A 151 -3.23 -8.73 19.11
N GLY A 152 -3.36 -8.52 17.81
CA GLY A 152 -2.59 -9.22 16.80
C GLY A 152 -1.09 -8.95 16.93
N GLU A 153 -0.28 -9.98 16.73
CA GLU A 153 1.18 -9.89 16.79
C GLU A 153 1.76 -9.41 15.46
N LEU A 154 2.61 -8.39 15.50
CA LEU A 154 3.41 -7.96 14.37
C LEU A 154 4.88 -8.26 14.63
N LYS A 155 5.51 -8.95 13.68
CA LYS A 155 6.94 -9.25 13.72
C LYS A 155 7.76 -7.99 13.50
N GLY A 156 8.72 -7.77 14.39
CA GLY A 156 9.66 -6.66 14.30
C GLY A 156 10.84 -6.95 13.37
N LEU A 157 11.49 -5.90 12.89
CA LEU A 157 12.64 -5.98 11.99
C LEU A 157 13.81 -6.80 12.58
N ASN A 158 13.95 -6.83 13.88
CA ASN A 158 15.02 -7.56 14.56
C ASN A 158 14.95 -9.08 14.36
N GLU A 159 13.78 -9.65 14.06
CA GLU A 159 13.63 -11.08 13.75
C GLU A 159 14.24 -11.48 12.40
N PHE A 160 14.39 -10.53 11.48
CA PHE A 160 14.84 -10.82 10.12
C PHE A 160 16.36 -10.75 9.94
N HIS A 161 17.13 -10.56 11.04
CA HIS A 161 18.62 -10.64 11.06
C HIS A 161 19.31 -9.83 9.94
N GLY A 162 18.74 -8.70 9.55
CA GLY A 162 19.25 -7.83 8.48
C GLY A 162 18.73 -8.16 7.08
N ASP A 163 17.96 -9.23 6.92
CA ASP A 163 17.25 -9.54 5.66
C ASP A 163 15.93 -8.76 5.60
N HIS A 164 16.05 -7.46 5.51
CA HIS A 164 14.94 -6.52 5.39
C HIS A 164 15.28 -5.40 4.40
N PRO A 165 14.29 -4.76 3.77
CA PRO A 165 14.54 -3.62 2.91
C PRO A 165 15.05 -2.41 3.73
N PRO A 166 15.72 -1.43 3.09
CA PRO A 166 16.13 -0.20 3.76
C PRO A 166 14.91 0.50 4.39
N VAL A 167 14.96 0.70 5.71
CA VAL A 167 13.76 1.07 6.49
C VAL A 167 13.30 2.48 6.19
N ALA A 168 14.21 3.48 6.25
CA ALA A 168 13.83 4.87 6.09
C ALA A 168 13.19 5.18 4.72
N PRO A 169 13.72 4.73 3.56
CA PRO A 169 13.06 4.94 2.28
C PRO A 169 11.69 4.27 2.17
N VAL A 170 11.53 3.04 2.68
CA VAL A 170 10.27 2.30 2.64
C VAL A 170 9.22 2.96 3.53
N PHE A 171 9.61 3.32 4.75
CA PHE A 171 8.77 4.03 5.71
C PHE A 171 8.21 5.35 5.15
N TRP A 172 9.08 6.19 4.60
CA TRP A 172 8.67 7.48 4.07
C TRP A 172 7.90 7.39 2.76
N ALA A 173 8.30 6.51 1.84
CA ALA A 173 7.58 6.29 0.59
C ALA A 173 6.13 5.86 0.83
N PHE A 174 5.91 4.97 1.81
CA PHE A 174 4.56 4.54 2.18
C PHE A 174 3.73 5.69 2.73
N ARG A 175 4.27 6.48 3.67
CA ARG A 175 3.57 7.61 4.27
C ARG A 175 3.26 8.74 3.30
N VAL A 176 4.18 9.06 2.41
CA VAL A 176 3.95 10.03 1.34
C VAL A 176 2.85 9.54 0.40
N MET A 177 2.88 8.25 0.02
CA MET A 177 1.85 7.65 -0.82
C MET A 177 0.46 7.73 -0.16
N VAL A 178 0.35 7.33 1.11
CA VAL A 178 -0.92 7.40 1.84
C VAL A 178 -1.36 8.84 2.05
N GLY A 179 -0.45 9.73 2.46
CA GLY A 179 -0.79 11.13 2.75
C GLY A 179 -1.20 11.95 1.51
N ILE A 180 -0.75 11.57 0.31
CA ILE A 180 -1.22 12.18 -0.94
C ILE A 180 -2.54 11.55 -1.39
N GLY A 181 -2.76 10.26 -1.07
CA GLY A 181 -3.94 9.52 -1.48
C GLY A 181 -5.20 9.77 -0.62
N VAL A 182 -5.03 10.33 0.56
CA VAL A 182 -6.10 10.70 1.49
C VAL A 182 -6.33 12.22 1.45
#